data_389274f99a4bbc67af036eb245f0917b
#
_entry.id   389274f99a4bbc67af036eb245f0917b
#
_cell.length_a   1.000
_cell.length_b   1.000
_cell.length_c   1.000
_cell.angle_alpha   90.00
_cell.angle_beta   90.00
_cell.angle_gamma   90.00
#
_symmetry.space_group_name_H-M   'P 1'
#
loop_
_entity.id
_entity.type
_entity.pdbx_description
1 polymer ?
#
loop_
_entity_poly.entity_id
_entity_poly.type
_entity_poly.pdbx_seq_one_letter_code
_entity_poly.pdbx_strand_id
1 'polypeptide(L)'
;MPALPSSNPKQFVQGAPVLHVPDVVATAAFYRDALGFTSDFGDETYALVWRDNSAIHFVRDEESPKGVHLFQWVKDIDAYYREIVGRDIEGVTEPKDQPYGIREFSVRDINGVGIVFGQDIEHA
;
A
#
# COMPACT_ATOMS: atom_id res chain seq x y z
N MET A 1 -4.70 23.65 4.25
CA MET A 1 -4.33 23.59 2.83
C MET A 1 -5.40 24.24 2.01
N PRO A 2 -5.05 25.11 1.07
CA PRO A 2 -6.07 25.73 0.23
C PRO A 2 -6.83 24.68 -0.58
N ALA A 3 -8.09 24.93 -0.85
CA ALA A 3 -8.87 24.08 -1.73
C ALA A 3 -8.29 24.15 -3.14
N LEU A 4 -8.09 23.00 -3.75
CA LEU A 4 -7.64 22.92 -5.13
C LEU A 4 -8.82 23.14 -6.06
N PRO A 5 -8.65 23.92 -7.13
CA PRO A 5 -9.71 24.04 -8.12
C PRO A 5 -9.97 22.70 -8.79
N SER A 6 -11.21 22.41 -9.05
CA SER A 6 -11.61 21.19 -9.74
C SER A 6 -12.61 21.56 -10.84
N SER A 7 -12.25 21.26 -12.06
CA SER A 7 -13.17 21.45 -13.21
C SER A 7 -14.23 20.37 -13.25
N ASN A 8 -13.97 19.21 -12.64
CA ASN A 8 -14.91 18.09 -12.59
C ASN A 8 -14.56 17.22 -11.37
N PRO A 9 -15.44 17.19 -10.33
CA PRO A 9 -15.15 16.40 -9.12
C PRO A 9 -14.98 14.91 -9.36
N LYS A 10 -15.42 14.40 -10.50
CA LYS A 10 -15.29 12.98 -10.86
C LYS A 10 -14.23 12.73 -11.93
N GLN A 11 -13.48 13.75 -12.30
CA GLN A 11 -12.46 13.61 -13.37
C GLN A 11 -11.33 12.68 -12.93
N PHE A 12 -10.82 12.87 -11.73
CA PHE A 12 -9.72 12.06 -11.19
C PHE A 12 -10.29 10.91 -10.40
N VAL A 13 -10.13 9.69 -10.90
CA VAL A 13 -10.71 8.48 -10.31
C VAL A 13 -9.78 7.90 -9.26
N GLN A 14 -8.49 7.82 -9.58
CA GLN A 14 -7.50 7.19 -8.72
C GLN A 14 -6.10 7.55 -9.19
N GLY A 15 -5.19 7.71 -8.24
CA GLY A 15 -3.76 7.69 -8.51
C GLY A 15 -3.18 6.38 -8.02
N ALA A 16 -2.12 5.90 -8.65
CA ALA A 16 -1.48 4.66 -8.24
C ALA A 16 0.03 4.74 -8.48
N PRO A 17 0.84 4.29 -7.52
CA PRO A 17 2.27 4.17 -7.74
C PRO A 17 2.58 3.02 -8.71
N VAL A 18 3.68 3.17 -9.42
CA VAL A 18 4.25 2.11 -10.26
C VAL A 18 5.60 1.76 -9.66
N LEU A 19 5.77 0.53 -9.23
CA LEU A 19 7.01 0.04 -8.66
C LEU A 19 7.72 -0.89 -9.64
N HIS A 20 9.01 -0.65 -9.83
CA HIS A 20 9.87 -1.52 -10.62
C HIS A 20 10.46 -2.58 -9.72
N VAL A 21 10.17 -3.85 -9.98
CA VAL A 21 10.53 -4.96 -9.10
C VAL A 21 11.15 -6.10 -9.88
N PRO A 22 12.07 -6.87 -9.26
CA PRO A 22 12.73 -7.96 -9.97
C PRO A 22 11.82 -9.17 -10.23
N ASP A 23 10.84 -9.42 -9.37
CA ASP A 23 9.92 -10.54 -9.53
C ASP A 23 8.48 -10.05 -9.36
N VAL A 24 7.83 -9.77 -10.49
CA VAL A 24 6.48 -9.23 -10.53
C VAL A 24 5.47 -10.24 -9.97
N VAL A 25 5.59 -11.50 -10.33
CA VAL A 25 4.64 -12.54 -9.89
C VAL A 25 4.71 -12.74 -8.38
N ALA A 26 5.92 -12.84 -7.83
CA ALA A 26 6.10 -13.00 -6.39
C ALA A 26 5.65 -11.76 -5.61
N THR A 27 5.91 -10.57 -6.15
CA THR A 27 5.48 -9.32 -5.53
C THR A 27 3.95 -9.23 -5.48
N ALA A 28 3.27 -9.48 -6.60
CA ALA A 28 1.81 -9.47 -6.63
C ALA A 28 1.22 -10.52 -5.67
N ALA A 29 1.83 -11.71 -5.59
CA ALA A 29 1.40 -12.75 -4.67
C ALA A 29 1.54 -12.32 -3.21
N PHE A 30 2.60 -11.61 -2.86
CA PHE A 30 2.78 -11.08 -1.51
C PHE A 30 1.66 -10.11 -1.14
N TYR A 31 1.36 -9.16 -2.03
CA TYR A 31 0.29 -8.18 -1.76
C TYR A 31 -1.07 -8.85 -1.66
N ARG A 32 -1.31 -9.89 -2.45
CA ARG A 32 -2.55 -10.68 -2.38
C ARG A 32 -2.65 -11.49 -1.09
N ASP A 33 -1.63 -12.29 -0.80
CA ASP A 33 -1.69 -13.31 0.25
C ASP A 33 -1.41 -12.74 1.64
N ALA A 34 -0.49 -11.80 1.75
CA ALA A 34 -0.13 -11.19 3.02
C ALA A 34 -0.97 -9.95 3.35
N LEU A 35 -1.17 -9.07 2.38
CA LEU A 35 -1.83 -7.78 2.61
C LEU A 35 -3.30 -7.75 2.21
N GLY A 36 -3.80 -8.80 1.57
CA GLY A 36 -5.22 -8.94 1.25
C GLY A 36 -5.69 -8.15 0.04
N PHE A 37 -4.77 -7.78 -0.86
CA PHE A 37 -5.14 -7.13 -2.11
C PHE A 37 -5.65 -8.15 -3.12
N THR A 38 -6.44 -7.68 -4.07
CA THR A 38 -6.85 -8.49 -5.21
C THR A 38 -5.76 -8.45 -6.27
N SER A 39 -5.42 -9.59 -6.81
CA SER A 39 -4.43 -9.74 -7.89
C SER A 39 -5.01 -10.66 -8.94
N ASP A 40 -5.78 -10.09 -9.86
CA ASP A 40 -6.50 -10.84 -10.90
C ASP A 40 -6.01 -10.49 -12.31
N PHE A 41 -4.97 -9.68 -12.41
CA PHE A 41 -4.41 -9.27 -13.68
C PHE A 41 -2.90 -9.15 -13.59
N GLY A 42 -2.22 -9.72 -14.55
CA GLY A 42 -0.78 -9.55 -14.69
C GLY A 42 -0.05 -10.80 -15.12
N ASP A 43 1.19 -10.62 -15.45
CA ASP A 43 2.13 -11.67 -15.82
C ASP A 43 3.51 -11.36 -15.24
N GLU A 44 4.55 -12.00 -15.76
CA GLU A 44 5.92 -11.81 -15.27
C GLU A 44 6.52 -10.44 -15.58
N THR A 45 5.93 -9.68 -16.51
CA THR A 45 6.42 -8.36 -16.91
C THR A 45 5.67 -7.21 -16.26
N TYR A 46 4.42 -7.42 -15.91
CA TYR A 46 3.55 -6.38 -15.35
C TYR A 46 2.41 -7.00 -14.57
N ALA A 47 2.06 -6.37 -13.44
CA ALA A 47 0.89 -6.76 -12.67
C ALA A 47 0.26 -5.54 -12.01
N LEU A 48 -1.01 -5.68 -11.67
CA LEU A 48 -1.79 -4.69 -10.95
C LEU A 48 -2.44 -5.38 -9.76
N VAL A 49 -2.27 -4.82 -8.58
CA VAL A 49 -3.02 -5.24 -7.39
C VAL A 49 -3.86 -4.08 -6.90
N TRP A 50 -4.99 -4.38 -6.28
CA TRP A 50 -5.88 -3.34 -5.80
C TRP A 50 -6.68 -3.82 -4.58
N ARG A 51 -7.06 -2.86 -3.74
CA ARG A 51 -7.97 -3.08 -2.63
C ARG A 51 -8.75 -1.79 -2.43
N ASP A 52 -10.09 -1.86 -2.54
CA ASP A 52 -10.96 -0.68 -2.54
C ASP A 52 -10.47 0.35 -3.57
N ASN A 53 -10.15 1.57 -3.16
CA ASN A 53 -9.63 2.61 -4.06
C ASN A 53 -8.10 2.67 -4.13
N SER A 54 -7.41 1.74 -3.50
CA SER A 54 -5.96 1.69 -3.54
C SER A 54 -5.50 0.72 -4.61
N ALA A 55 -4.56 1.14 -5.44
CA ALA A 55 -3.98 0.28 -6.47
C ALA A 55 -2.47 0.49 -6.53
N ILE A 56 -1.75 -0.56 -6.91
CA ILE A 56 -0.31 -0.53 -7.10
C ILE A 56 0.00 -1.32 -8.35
N HIS A 57 0.84 -0.74 -9.23
CA HIS A 57 1.31 -1.40 -10.43
C HIS A 57 2.73 -1.89 -10.21
N PHE A 58 3.06 -3.05 -10.76
CA PHE A 58 4.41 -3.58 -10.72
C PHE A 58 4.91 -3.82 -12.14
N VAL A 59 6.11 -3.33 -12.42
CA VAL A 59 6.80 -3.50 -13.70
C VAL A 59 8.11 -4.22 -13.45
N ARG A 60 8.45 -5.17 -14.31
CA ARG A 60 9.69 -5.94 -14.18
C ARG A 60 10.90 -5.03 -14.39
N ASP A 61 11.85 -5.10 -13.46
CA ASP A 61 13.15 -4.44 -13.55
C ASP A 61 14.19 -5.40 -12.95
N GLU A 62 15.46 -5.14 -13.19
CA GLU A 62 16.52 -5.99 -12.65
C GLU A 62 16.78 -5.73 -11.17
N GLU A 63 16.46 -4.53 -10.68
CA GLU A 63 16.75 -4.12 -9.32
C GLU A 63 15.49 -3.88 -8.52
N SER A 64 15.59 -4.07 -7.20
CA SER A 64 14.54 -3.69 -6.27
C SER A 64 14.42 -2.17 -6.16
N PRO A 65 13.24 -1.63 -5.85
CA PRO A 65 13.06 -0.19 -5.66
C PRO A 65 13.95 0.35 -4.56
N LYS A 66 14.47 1.56 -4.75
CA LYS A 66 15.28 2.27 -3.76
C LYS A 66 14.66 3.63 -3.49
N GLY A 67 14.70 4.05 -2.24
CA GLY A 67 14.21 5.35 -1.84
C GLY A 67 12.70 5.51 -1.98
N VAL A 68 11.97 4.40 -2.00
CA VAL A 68 10.52 4.40 -2.14
C VAL A 68 9.89 3.77 -0.91
N HIS A 69 8.87 4.43 -0.39
CA HIS A 69 7.98 3.82 0.59
C HIS A 69 6.55 4.22 0.23
N LEU A 70 5.60 3.43 0.68
CA LEU A 70 4.19 3.65 0.41
C LEU A 70 3.48 4.09 1.68
N PHE A 71 2.47 4.94 1.53
CA PHE A 71 1.55 5.28 2.60
C PHE A 71 0.14 4.97 2.13
N GLN A 72 -0.61 4.24 2.95
CA GLN A 72 -1.98 3.83 2.64
C GLN A 72 -2.90 4.33 3.75
N TRP A 73 -3.87 5.14 3.40
CA TRP A 73 -4.91 5.55 4.34
C TRP A 73 -5.92 4.43 4.50
N VAL A 74 -6.28 4.11 5.74
CA VAL A 74 -7.32 3.12 6.05
C VAL A 74 -8.29 3.72 7.07
N LYS A 75 -9.52 3.21 7.09
CA LYS A 75 -10.55 3.71 7.99
C LYS A 75 -10.45 3.13 9.39
N ASP A 76 -10.02 1.87 9.53
CA ASP A 76 -9.90 1.18 10.80
C ASP A 76 -8.58 0.43 10.84
N ILE A 77 -7.56 1.09 11.38
CA ILE A 77 -6.20 0.57 11.39
C ILE A 77 -6.07 -0.68 12.28
N ASP A 78 -6.78 -0.71 13.40
CA ASP A 78 -6.70 -1.87 14.30
C ASP A 78 -7.34 -3.10 13.68
N ALA A 79 -8.44 -2.94 12.96
CA ALA A 79 -9.08 -4.04 12.25
C ALA A 79 -8.16 -4.60 11.15
N TYR A 80 -7.51 -3.72 10.40
CA TYR A 80 -6.58 -4.16 9.36
C TYR A 80 -5.35 -4.84 9.96
N TYR A 81 -4.82 -4.30 11.05
CA TYR A 81 -3.70 -4.94 11.77
C TYR A 81 -4.09 -6.37 12.19
N ARG A 82 -5.27 -6.54 12.78
CA ARG A 82 -5.75 -7.87 13.19
C ARG A 82 -5.92 -8.81 12.00
N GLU A 83 -6.28 -8.28 10.84
CA GLU A 83 -6.42 -9.09 9.63
C GLU A 83 -5.09 -9.69 9.20
N ILE A 84 -4.00 -8.94 9.25
CA ILE A 84 -2.72 -9.35 8.67
C ILE A 84 -1.68 -9.82 9.67
N VAL A 85 -1.84 -9.49 10.96
CA VAL A 85 -0.89 -9.92 11.99
C VAL A 85 -0.91 -11.45 12.12
N GLY A 86 0.25 -12.05 12.24
CA GLY A 86 0.38 -13.51 12.27
C GLY A 86 0.63 -14.13 10.89
N ARG A 87 0.50 -13.36 9.82
CA ARG A 87 0.99 -13.77 8.51
C ARG A 87 2.51 -13.54 8.47
N ASP A 88 3.18 -14.24 7.57
CA ASP A 88 4.64 -14.15 7.46
C ASP A 88 5.03 -12.85 6.73
N ILE A 89 5.14 -11.76 7.50
CA ILE A 89 5.47 -10.42 6.97
C ILE A 89 6.61 -9.85 7.80
N GLU A 90 7.64 -9.35 7.13
CA GLU A 90 8.76 -8.69 7.81
C GLU A 90 8.40 -7.28 8.24
N GLY A 91 9.03 -6.84 9.34
CA GLY A 91 8.99 -5.44 9.78
C GLY A 91 7.63 -4.96 10.25
N VAL A 92 6.74 -5.86 10.67
CA VAL A 92 5.44 -5.46 11.21
C VAL A 92 5.62 -4.77 12.54
N THR A 93 5.11 -3.54 12.65
CA THR A 93 5.08 -2.81 13.92
C THR A 93 3.66 -2.80 14.47
N GLU A 94 3.53 -2.51 15.77
CA GLU A 94 2.20 -2.39 16.36
C GLU A 94 1.59 -1.03 16.07
N PRO A 95 0.24 -0.94 15.90
CA PRO A 95 -0.42 0.34 15.73
C PRO A 95 -0.14 1.28 16.91
N LYS A 96 0.20 2.52 16.61
CA LYS A 96 0.55 3.52 17.59
C LYS A 96 0.06 4.90 17.16
N ASP A 97 -0.48 5.66 18.10
CA ASP A 97 -0.86 7.04 17.89
C ASP A 97 0.39 7.91 17.81
N GLN A 98 0.52 8.64 16.71
CA GLN A 98 1.64 9.54 16.49
C GLN A 98 1.26 10.96 16.88
N PRO A 99 2.23 11.80 17.27
CA PRO A 99 1.92 13.17 17.70
C PRO A 99 1.33 14.04 16.59
N TYR A 100 1.42 13.63 15.34
CA TYR A 100 0.86 14.36 14.21
C TYR A 100 -0.57 13.93 13.84
N GLY A 101 -1.27 13.20 14.73
CA GLY A 101 -2.70 12.91 14.55
C GLY A 101 -3.03 11.72 13.67
N ILE A 102 -2.09 10.79 13.52
CA ILE A 102 -2.28 9.57 12.75
C ILE A 102 -1.95 8.37 13.63
N ARG A 103 -2.84 7.38 13.64
CA ARG A 103 -2.53 6.08 14.23
C ARG A 103 -2.06 5.18 13.11
N GLU A 104 -0.86 4.64 13.24
CA GLU A 104 -0.23 3.92 12.13
C GLU A 104 0.58 2.71 12.57
N PHE A 105 0.76 1.78 11.64
CA PHE A 105 1.76 0.73 11.73
C PHE A 105 2.39 0.54 10.35
N SER A 106 3.51 -0.18 10.30
CA SER A 106 4.23 -0.40 9.05
C SER A 106 4.60 -1.86 8.86
N VAL A 107 4.88 -2.21 7.61
CA VAL A 107 5.39 -3.52 7.21
C VAL A 107 6.46 -3.31 6.14
N ARG A 108 7.19 -4.37 5.81
CA ARG A 108 8.07 -4.39 4.63
C ARG A 108 7.58 -5.43 3.65
N ASP A 109 7.58 -5.10 2.37
CA ASP A 109 7.28 -6.08 1.34
C ASP A 109 8.51 -6.93 1.00
N ILE A 110 8.36 -7.86 0.07
CA ILE A 110 9.45 -8.79 -0.28
C ILE A 110 10.63 -8.09 -0.97
N ASN A 111 10.46 -6.86 -1.44
CA ASN A 111 11.52 -6.06 -2.07
C ASN A 111 12.17 -5.08 -1.10
N GLY A 112 11.77 -5.12 0.17
CA GLY A 112 12.26 -4.18 1.18
C GLY A 112 11.58 -2.82 1.18
N VAL A 113 10.50 -2.66 0.41
CA VAL A 113 9.73 -1.41 0.40
C VAL A 113 8.93 -1.30 1.69
N GLY A 114 9.12 -0.20 2.42
CA GLY A 114 8.33 0.09 3.62
C GLY A 114 6.93 0.55 3.23
N ILE A 115 5.93 0.01 3.89
CA ILE A 115 4.53 0.41 3.69
C ILE A 115 3.99 0.84 5.03
N VAL A 116 3.52 2.08 5.12
CA VAL A 116 2.86 2.63 6.31
C VAL A 116 1.36 2.62 6.06
N PHE A 117 0.61 2.05 6.98
CA PHE A 117 -0.85 2.12 6.98
C PHE A 117 -1.25 3.08 8.09
N GLY A 118 -2.11 4.03 7.80
CA GLY A 118 -2.47 5.07 8.75
C GLY A 118 -3.95 5.39 8.75
N GLN A 119 -4.45 5.70 9.94
CA GLN A 119 -5.80 6.19 10.15
C GLN A 119 -5.74 7.60 10.72
N ASP A 120 -6.51 8.50 10.14
CA ASP A 120 -6.64 9.85 10.67
C ASP A 120 -7.45 9.79 11.98
N ILE A 121 -6.85 10.18 13.09
CA ILE A 121 -7.51 10.21 14.39
C ILE A 121 -7.82 11.62 14.89
N GLU A 122 -7.49 12.64 14.11
CA GLU A 122 -7.82 14.03 14.44
C GLU A 122 -9.04 14.55 13.68
N HIS A 123 -9.22 14.09 12.43
CA HIS A 123 -10.24 14.59 11.52
C HIS A 123 -11.29 13.54 11.17
N ALA A 124 -11.41 12.54 12.00
CA ALA A 124 -12.32 11.41 11.75
C ALA A 124 -13.80 11.84 11.81
#